data_9edd47fa1007fd4c5352558328022c0c
#
_entry.id   9edd47fa1007fd4c5352558328022c0c
#
_cell.length_a   1.000
_cell.length_b   1.000
_cell.length_c   1.000
_cell.angle_alpha   90.00
_cell.angle_beta   90.00
_cell.angle_gamma   90.00
#
_symmetry.space_group_name_H-M   'P 1'
#
loop_
_entity.id
_entity.type
_entity.pdbx_description
1 polymer ?
#
loop_
_entity_poly.entity_id
_entity_poly.type
_entity_poly.pdbx_seq_one_letter_code
_entity_poly.pdbx_strand_id
1 'polypeptide(L)'
;MATTQVQFRKGTTTEHAQFTGANAEITVDTKKKTAVVHDGTDVGGFELQRARWEVINSNVQLDCGLRYLLDTSSAAITLTMPYEQSGVVPHVGDMLEVVDFKSTWSINNVTLTASGTQKFLNILGSEDTTFVLDISGAYAQFVWDGIYWRILT
;
A
#
# COMPACT_ATOMS: atom_id res chain seq x y z
N MET A 1 25.92 -32.92 -10.26
CA MET A 1 25.06 -33.11 -9.09
C MET A 1 23.71 -32.48 -9.39
N ALA A 2 22.60 -33.20 -9.25
CA ALA A 2 21.27 -32.60 -9.37
C ALA A 2 21.00 -31.76 -8.11
N THR A 3 20.81 -30.46 -8.27
CA THR A 3 20.41 -29.57 -7.18
C THR A 3 18.90 -29.74 -6.94
N THR A 4 18.53 -30.15 -5.73
CA THR A 4 17.12 -30.18 -5.32
C THR A 4 16.66 -28.74 -5.09
N GLN A 5 15.70 -28.27 -5.90
CA GLN A 5 15.10 -26.96 -5.72
C GLN A 5 13.80 -27.10 -4.91
N VAL A 6 13.70 -26.35 -3.83
CA VAL A 6 12.45 -26.20 -3.06
C VAL A 6 11.73 -24.97 -3.58
N GLN A 7 10.46 -25.11 -3.96
CA GLN A 7 9.61 -23.97 -4.32
C GLN A 7 8.51 -23.80 -3.27
N PHE A 8 8.33 -22.57 -2.81
CA PHE A 8 7.18 -22.22 -2.00
C PHE A 8 5.91 -22.13 -2.85
N ARG A 9 4.76 -22.40 -2.24
CA ARG A 9 3.48 -22.06 -2.87
C ARG A 9 3.48 -20.56 -3.18
N LYS A 10 2.90 -20.18 -4.31
CA LYS A 10 2.89 -18.81 -4.78
C LYS A 10 1.53 -18.46 -5.38
N GLY A 11 1.18 -17.18 -5.32
CA GLY A 11 -0.01 -16.61 -5.94
C GLY A 11 0.20 -15.13 -6.24
N THR A 12 -0.79 -14.52 -6.86
CA THR A 12 -0.91 -13.06 -6.98
C THR A 12 -1.50 -12.49 -5.69
N THR A 13 -1.43 -11.17 -5.50
CA THR A 13 -2.08 -10.50 -4.36
C THR A 13 -3.58 -10.83 -4.28
N THR A 14 -4.27 -10.86 -5.42
CA THR A 14 -5.71 -11.20 -5.49
C THR A 14 -5.98 -12.64 -5.09
N GLU A 15 -5.11 -13.58 -5.45
CA GLU A 15 -5.25 -14.98 -5.04
C GLU A 15 -4.98 -15.14 -3.55
N HIS A 16 -4.00 -14.43 -2.98
CA HIS A 16 -3.75 -14.42 -1.54
C HIS A 16 -4.93 -13.85 -0.76
N ALA A 17 -5.55 -12.78 -1.24
CA ALA A 17 -6.72 -12.18 -0.59
C ALA A 17 -7.93 -13.13 -0.43
N GLN A 18 -7.92 -14.30 -1.06
CA GLN A 18 -8.94 -15.34 -0.97
C GLN A 18 -8.41 -16.66 -0.38
N PHE A 19 -7.17 -16.67 0.04
CA PHE A 19 -6.48 -17.89 0.50
C PHE A 19 -6.16 -17.84 1.99
N THR A 20 -6.58 -18.86 2.72
CA THR A 20 -6.15 -19.10 4.11
C THR A 20 -5.11 -20.22 4.11
N GLY A 21 -3.86 -19.87 4.34
CA GLY A 21 -2.79 -20.85 4.46
C GLY A 21 -2.79 -21.54 5.82
N ALA A 22 -2.11 -22.67 5.93
CA ALA A 22 -1.95 -23.37 7.20
C ALA A 22 -1.13 -22.53 8.20
N ASN A 23 -1.29 -22.80 9.49
CA ASN A 23 -0.48 -22.13 10.52
C ASN A 23 1.03 -22.33 10.25
N ALA A 24 1.77 -21.22 10.26
CA ALA A 24 3.20 -21.15 9.93
C ALA A 24 3.55 -21.50 8.47
N GLU A 25 2.57 -21.59 7.57
CA GLU A 25 2.86 -21.70 6.14
C GLU A 25 3.42 -20.39 5.62
N ILE A 26 4.45 -20.48 4.75
CA ILE A 26 5.00 -19.34 4.02
C ILE A 26 4.68 -19.50 2.53
N THR A 27 4.07 -18.47 1.96
CA THR A 27 3.81 -18.39 0.52
C THR A 27 4.51 -17.18 -0.09
N VAL A 28 4.47 -17.04 -1.40
CA VAL A 28 5.10 -15.92 -2.12
C VAL A 28 4.04 -15.18 -2.92
N ASP A 29 3.83 -13.91 -2.61
CA ASP A 29 3.08 -12.98 -3.47
C ASP A 29 3.97 -12.57 -4.65
N THR A 30 3.58 -13.01 -5.84
CA THR A 30 4.35 -12.78 -7.08
C THR A 30 4.15 -11.37 -7.64
N LYS A 31 3.03 -10.70 -7.35
CA LYS A 31 2.78 -9.31 -7.74
C LYS A 31 3.59 -8.37 -6.86
N LYS A 32 3.47 -8.49 -5.55
CA LYS A 32 4.21 -7.68 -4.58
C LYS A 32 5.66 -8.14 -4.39
N LYS A 33 6.04 -9.35 -4.85
CA LYS A 33 7.38 -9.95 -4.70
C LYS A 33 7.84 -10.00 -3.25
N THR A 34 6.96 -10.43 -2.37
CA THR A 34 7.21 -10.59 -0.94
C THR A 34 6.77 -11.97 -0.45
N ALA A 35 7.25 -12.36 0.71
CA ALA A 35 6.74 -13.53 1.41
C ALA A 35 5.52 -13.15 2.25
N VAL A 36 4.60 -14.10 2.39
CA VAL A 36 3.40 -14.00 3.22
C VAL A 36 3.44 -15.13 4.22
N VAL A 37 3.26 -14.80 5.49
CA VAL A 37 3.19 -15.77 6.59
C VAL A 37 1.73 -15.99 6.96
N HIS A 38 1.29 -17.23 7.07
CA HIS A 38 -0.09 -17.57 7.42
C HIS A 38 -0.18 -18.12 8.84
N ASP A 39 -1.30 -17.86 9.50
CA ASP A 39 -1.60 -18.30 10.87
C ASP A 39 -2.69 -19.38 10.94
N GLY A 40 -3.23 -19.78 9.79
CA GLY A 40 -4.29 -20.79 9.70
C GLY A 40 -5.71 -20.22 9.84
N THR A 41 -5.86 -18.93 10.10
CA THR A 41 -7.15 -18.29 10.36
C THR A 41 -7.42 -17.08 9.46
N ASP A 42 -6.46 -16.19 9.33
CA ASP A 42 -6.63 -14.96 8.59
C ASP A 42 -6.50 -15.19 7.07
N VAL A 43 -7.53 -14.75 6.35
CA VAL A 43 -7.51 -14.76 4.89
C VAL A 43 -6.48 -13.75 4.39
N GLY A 44 -5.66 -14.15 3.44
CA GLY A 44 -4.60 -13.30 2.89
C GLY A 44 -3.27 -13.45 3.63
N GLY A 45 -3.29 -13.80 4.91
CA GLY A 45 -2.08 -13.89 5.73
C GLY A 45 -1.41 -12.53 5.96
N PHE A 46 -0.19 -12.56 6.50
CA PHE A 46 0.60 -11.40 6.89
C PHE A 46 1.82 -11.27 5.97
N GLU A 47 1.85 -10.24 5.13
CA GLU A 47 2.97 -10.01 4.23
C GLU A 47 4.18 -9.39 4.96
N LEU A 48 5.37 -9.81 4.56
CA LEU A 48 6.60 -9.17 5.01
C LEU A 48 6.79 -7.85 4.27
N GLN A 49 7.01 -6.77 5.01
CA GLN A 49 7.19 -5.45 4.42
C GLN A 49 8.41 -5.44 3.48
N ARG A 50 8.21 -4.95 2.25
CA ARG A 50 9.30 -4.77 1.30
C ARG A 50 10.17 -3.58 1.68
N ALA A 51 11.49 -3.76 1.58
CA ALA A 51 12.45 -2.68 1.77
C ALA A 51 12.57 -1.74 0.55
N ARG A 52 12.03 -2.13 -0.62
CA ARG A 52 12.19 -1.39 -1.88
C ARG A 52 11.04 -0.39 -2.08
N TRP A 53 11.41 0.83 -2.45
CA TRP A 53 10.48 1.84 -2.92
C TRP A 53 10.07 1.62 -4.38
N GLU A 54 8.82 1.93 -4.71
CA GLU A 54 8.30 1.93 -6.08
C GLU A 54 8.18 3.37 -6.59
N VAL A 55 8.57 3.60 -7.85
CA VAL A 55 8.42 4.90 -8.48
C VAL A 55 7.05 4.97 -9.18
N ILE A 56 6.26 5.99 -8.84
CA ILE A 56 4.95 6.27 -9.43
C ILE A 56 5.00 7.67 -10.06
N ASN A 57 4.57 7.76 -11.33
CA ASN A 57 4.51 9.00 -12.10
C ASN A 57 3.19 9.18 -12.86
N SER A 58 2.16 8.42 -12.50
CA SER A 58 0.83 8.46 -13.13
C SER A 58 -0.25 8.09 -12.12
N ASN A 59 -1.50 8.34 -12.49
CA ASN A 59 -2.64 7.97 -11.67
C ASN A 59 -2.73 6.45 -11.51
N VAL A 60 -2.79 5.98 -10.27
CA VAL A 60 -2.85 4.55 -9.95
C VAL A 60 -3.52 4.34 -8.59
N GLN A 61 -4.04 3.14 -8.37
CA GLN A 61 -4.41 2.68 -7.03
C GLN A 61 -3.18 2.16 -6.30
N LEU A 62 -3.02 2.57 -5.05
CA LEU A 62 -1.93 2.13 -4.18
C LEU A 62 -2.25 0.78 -3.52
N ASP A 63 -1.22 0.04 -3.17
CA ASP A 63 -1.31 -1.20 -2.40
C ASP A 63 -0.78 -0.97 -0.96
N CYS A 64 -1.35 -1.65 0.02
CA CYS A 64 -0.86 -1.64 1.40
C CYS A 64 0.54 -2.27 1.52
N GLY A 65 1.28 -1.90 2.56
CA GLY A 65 2.59 -2.46 2.86
C GLY A 65 3.69 -1.99 1.90
N LEU A 66 3.42 -1.04 1.00
CA LEU A 66 4.38 -0.53 0.03
C LEU A 66 4.83 0.89 0.34
N ARG A 67 5.95 1.26 -0.27
CA ARG A 67 6.59 2.58 -0.19
C ARG A 67 6.73 3.15 -1.58
N TYR A 68 6.38 4.42 -1.74
CA TYR A 68 6.29 5.06 -3.05
C TYR A 68 7.13 6.32 -3.16
N LEU A 69 7.95 6.38 -4.21
CA LEU A 69 8.61 7.58 -4.70
C LEU A 69 7.69 8.22 -5.74
N LEU A 70 7.04 9.33 -5.41
CA LEU A 70 6.09 9.97 -6.30
C LEU A 70 6.79 11.02 -7.16
N ASP A 71 6.86 10.77 -8.46
CA ASP A 71 7.46 11.68 -9.44
C ASP A 71 6.38 12.50 -10.13
N THR A 72 6.21 13.74 -9.71
CA THR A 72 5.28 14.70 -10.29
C THR A 72 5.96 15.73 -11.17
N SER A 73 7.20 15.46 -11.62
CA SER A 73 7.96 16.42 -12.44
C SER A 73 7.27 16.83 -13.74
N SER A 74 6.43 15.95 -14.30
CA SER A 74 5.72 16.18 -15.56
C SER A 74 4.29 16.70 -15.39
N ALA A 75 3.58 16.30 -14.34
CA ALA A 75 2.19 16.67 -14.06
C ALA A 75 1.78 16.32 -12.64
N ALA A 76 0.72 16.96 -12.14
CA ALA A 76 0.03 16.51 -10.92
C ALA A 76 -0.59 15.13 -11.13
N ILE A 77 -0.60 14.32 -10.08
CA ILE A 77 -1.15 12.96 -10.12
C ILE A 77 -2.24 12.76 -9.06
N THR A 78 -3.18 11.87 -9.37
CA THR A 78 -4.20 11.43 -8.43
C THR A 78 -4.00 9.95 -8.12
N LEU A 79 -3.88 9.62 -6.85
CA LEU A 79 -3.69 8.27 -6.36
C LEU A 79 -4.90 7.85 -5.55
N THR A 80 -5.34 6.61 -5.74
CA THR A 80 -6.47 6.04 -4.99
C THR A 80 -5.93 5.17 -3.87
N MET A 81 -6.43 5.36 -2.66
CA MET A 81 -6.06 4.54 -1.50
C MET A 81 -6.50 3.09 -1.69
N PRO A 82 -5.81 2.13 -1.06
CA PRO A 82 -6.17 0.72 -1.14
C PRO A 82 -7.62 0.45 -0.74
N TYR A 83 -8.32 -0.41 -1.48
CA TYR A 83 -9.71 -0.78 -1.21
C TYR A 83 -10.05 -2.18 -1.73
N GLU A 84 -11.05 -2.80 -1.12
CA GLU A 84 -11.48 -4.18 -1.31
C GLU A 84 -11.79 -4.59 -2.76
N GLN A 85 -12.26 -3.66 -3.61
CA GLN A 85 -12.56 -3.95 -5.02
C GLN A 85 -11.34 -4.37 -5.85
N SER A 86 -10.14 -4.02 -5.41
CA SER A 86 -8.88 -4.45 -6.05
C SER A 86 -8.35 -5.78 -5.49
N GLY A 87 -9.05 -6.39 -4.54
CA GLY A 87 -8.60 -7.58 -3.82
C GLY A 87 -7.55 -7.29 -2.75
N VAL A 88 -7.35 -6.02 -2.42
CA VAL A 88 -6.49 -5.59 -1.32
C VAL A 88 -7.36 -4.88 -0.29
N VAL A 89 -7.75 -5.60 0.73
CA VAL A 89 -8.47 -5.04 1.88
C VAL A 89 -7.43 -4.51 2.85
N PRO A 90 -7.45 -3.22 3.24
CA PRO A 90 -6.57 -2.78 4.30
C PRO A 90 -7.00 -3.41 5.62
N HIS A 91 -6.07 -4.08 6.30
CA HIS A 91 -6.25 -4.56 7.67
C HIS A 91 -5.86 -3.46 8.66
N VAL A 92 -6.42 -3.50 9.85
CA VAL A 92 -6.02 -2.56 10.91
C VAL A 92 -4.52 -2.66 11.16
N GLY A 93 -3.83 -1.51 11.05
CA GLY A 93 -2.38 -1.43 11.15
C GLY A 93 -1.64 -1.45 9.81
N ASP A 94 -2.32 -1.70 8.69
CA ASP A 94 -1.70 -1.58 7.38
C ASP A 94 -1.22 -0.17 7.12
N MET A 95 -0.02 -0.06 6.54
CA MET A 95 0.65 1.20 6.30
C MET A 95 1.03 1.34 4.83
N LEU A 96 1.13 2.59 4.40
CA LEU A 96 1.83 2.97 3.18
C LEU A 96 2.61 4.27 3.40
N GLU A 97 3.66 4.45 2.65
CA GLU A 97 4.55 5.60 2.75
C GLU A 97 4.73 6.23 1.38
N VAL A 98 4.74 7.56 1.35
CA VAL A 98 4.97 8.32 0.13
C VAL A 98 5.99 9.43 0.36
N VAL A 99 6.81 9.70 -0.64
CA VAL A 99 7.79 10.79 -0.58
C VAL A 99 7.85 11.51 -1.93
N ASP A 100 8.06 12.80 -1.89
CA ASP A 100 8.31 13.63 -3.09
C ASP A 100 9.68 13.31 -3.69
N PHE A 101 9.68 12.55 -4.79
CA PHE A 101 10.92 12.07 -5.41
C PHE A 101 11.73 13.16 -6.09
N LYS A 102 11.07 14.21 -6.58
CA LYS A 102 11.70 15.28 -7.37
C LYS A 102 11.56 16.67 -6.77
N SER A 103 11.03 16.77 -5.55
CA SER A 103 10.75 18.05 -4.88
C SER A 103 9.84 18.95 -5.72
N THR A 104 8.77 18.38 -6.26
CA THR A 104 7.86 19.08 -7.21
C THR A 104 6.42 19.19 -6.74
N TRP A 105 6.06 18.72 -5.55
CA TRP A 105 4.66 18.72 -5.09
C TRP A 105 4.07 20.12 -4.93
N SER A 106 4.86 21.16 -4.68
CA SER A 106 4.37 22.54 -4.62
C SER A 106 3.99 23.11 -6.01
N ILE A 107 4.44 22.48 -7.10
CA ILE A 107 4.14 22.87 -8.48
C ILE A 107 3.07 21.95 -9.07
N ASN A 108 3.26 20.66 -8.91
CA ASN A 108 2.39 19.59 -9.38
C ASN A 108 2.04 18.70 -8.18
N ASN A 109 0.95 19.03 -7.52
CA ASN A 109 0.56 18.33 -6.30
C ASN A 109 0.16 16.85 -6.54
N VAL A 110 0.12 16.10 -5.45
CA VAL A 110 -0.47 14.77 -5.42
C VAL A 110 -1.80 14.84 -4.69
N THR A 111 -2.87 14.35 -5.30
CA THR A 111 -4.16 14.18 -4.65
C THR A 111 -4.34 12.71 -4.30
N LEU A 112 -4.45 12.40 -3.02
CA LEU A 112 -4.87 11.09 -2.54
C LEU A 112 -6.38 11.07 -2.42
N THR A 113 -7.04 10.04 -2.96
CA THR A 113 -8.48 9.86 -2.89
C THR A 113 -8.79 8.58 -2.10
N ALA A 114 -9.59 8.70 -1.06
CA ALA A 114 -10.10 7.56 -0.33
C ALA A 114 -11.09 6.75 -1.18
N SER A 115 -11.14 5.46 -0.99
CA SER A 115 -12.00 4.55 -1.76
C SER A 115 -13.23 4.10 -0.98
N GLY A 116 -14.34 3.93 -1.67
CA GLY A 116 -15.58 3.44 -1.06
C GLY A 116 -16.07 4.36 0.07
N THR A 117 -16.21 3.80 1.27
CA THR A 117 -16.64 4.53 2.47
C THR A 117 -15.48 5.02 3.33
N GLN A 118 -14.24 4.75 2.91
CA GLN A 118 -13.03 5.19 3.61
C GLN A 118 -12.93 6.72 3.65
N LYS A 119 -12.22 7.23 4.63
CA LYS A 119 -11.88 8.66 4.75
C LYS A 119 -10.47 8.81 5.33
N PHE A 120 -9.90 9.97 5.12
CA PHE A 120 -8.74 10.43 5.86
C PHE A 120 -9.18 11.09 7.17
N LEU A 121 -8.41 10.90 8.21
CA LEU A 121 -8.54 11.65 9.45
C LEU A 121 -7.25 12.39 9.73
N ASN A 122 -7.31 13.71 9.74
CA ASN A 122 -6.17 14.54 10.07
C ASN A 122 -5.98 14.67 11.58
N ILE A 123 -4.86 15.27 11.99
CA ILE A 123 -4.50 15.45 13.40
C ILE A 123 -5.47 16.37 14.17
N LEU A 124 -6.28 17.16 13.48
CA LEU A 124 -7.29 18.05 14.08
C LEU A 124 -8.66 17.39 14.20
N GLY A 125 -8.80 16.13 13.74
CA GLY A 125 -10.05 15.38 13.78
C GLY A 125 -11.02 15.69 12.62
N SER A 126 -10.57 16.39 11.57
CA SER A 126 -11.36 16.59 10.35
C SER A 126 -11.33 15.34 9.48
N GLU A 127 -12.47 14.99 8.93
CA GLU A 127 -12.69 13.85 8.04
C GLU A 127 -12.84 14.35 6.60
N ASP A 128 -12.03 13.80 5.70
CA ASP A 128 -12.06 14.14 4.28
C ASP A 128 -11.96 12.90 3.39
N THR A 129 -12.54 12.96 2.21
CA THR A 129 -12.42 11.91 1.18
C THR A 129 -11.19 12.08 0.30
N THR A 130 -10.53 13.23 0.37
CA THR A 130 -9.30 13.56 -0.35
C THR A 130 -8.26 14.16 0.58
N PHE A 131 -7.00 13.94 0.26
CA PHE A 131 -5.87 14.55 0.95
C PHE A 131 -4.86 15.03 -0.09
N VAL A 132 -4.43 16.29 -0.01
CA VAL A 132 -3.51 16.91 -0.96
C VAL A 132 -2.12 17.02 -0.35
N LEU A 133 -1.12 16.54 -1.08
CA LEU A 133 0.30 16.68 -0.79
C LEU A 133 0.86 17.76 -1.74
N ASP A 134 1.14 18.95 -1.20
CA ASP A 134 1.55 20.14 -1.95
C ASP A 134 2.84 20.78 -1.41
N ILE A 135 3.53 20.12 -0.49
CA ILE A 135 4.79 20.60 0.08
C ILE A 135 5.95 19.85 -0.58
N SER A 136 6.79 20.56 -1.30
CA SER A 136 7.97 19.99 -1.97
C SER A 136 8.97 19.41 -0.97
N GLY A 137 9.47 18.21 -1.29
CA GLY A 137 10.41 17.46 -0.45
C GLY A 137 9.77 16.79 0.77
N ALA A 138 8.43 16.80 0.86
CA ALA A 138 7.74 16.19 1.99
C ALA A 138 7.71 14.66 1.91
N TYR A 139 7.47 14.08 3.08
CA TYR A 139 7.19 12.67 3.32
C TYR A 139 5.86 12.56 4.07
N ALA A 140 5.07 11.55 3.78
CA ALA A 140 3.88 11.23 4.54
C ALA A 140 3.72 9.72 4.69
N GLN A 141 3.24 9.32 5.85
CA GLN A 141 2.89 7.95 6.17
C GLN A 141 1.40 7.87 6.51
N PHE A 142 0.76 6.82 6.06
CA PHE A 142 -0.66 6.57 6.30
C PHE A 142 -0.82 5.20 6.96
N VAL A 143 -1.67 5.14 7.99
CA VAL A 143 -2.01 3.92 8.72
C VAL A 143 -3.52 3.74 8.69
N TRP A 144 -3.99 2.56 8.32
CA TRP A 144 -5.40 2.20 8.41
C TRP A 144 -5.78 1.79 9.83
N ASP A 145 -6.76 2.47 10.44
CA ASP A 145 -7.21 2.16 11.81
C ASP A 145 -8.49 1.31 11.88
N GLY A 146 -8.98 0.86 10.72
CA GLY A 146 -10.22 0.11 10.57
C GLY A 146 -11.42 0.98 10.12
N ILE A 147 -11.29 2.31 10.22
CA ILE A 147 -12.32 3.28 9.83
C ILE A 147 -11.70 4.38 8.96
N TYR A 148 -10.53 4.86 9.34
CA TYR A 148 -9.86 5.99 8.71
C TYR A 148 -8.42 5.68 8.31
N TRP A 149 -7.96 6.34 7.26
CA TRP A 149 -6.54 6.53 7.00
C TRP A 149 -6.01 7.64 7.91
N ARG A 150 -5.24 7.25 8.93
CA ARG A 150 -4.52 8.19 9.81
C ARG A 150 -3.29 8.69 9.11
N ILE A 151 -3.08 10.00 9.16
CA ILE A 151 -1.93 10.67 8.56
C ILE A 151 -0.88 10.85 9.64
N LEU A 152 0.31 10.33 9.41
CA LEU A 152 1.49 10.53 10.24
C LEU A 152 2.50 11.34 9.41
N THR A 153 2.95 12.47 9.94
CA THR A 153 3.89 13.39 9.27
C THR A 153 5.08 13.68 10.18
#